data_292bfe76b69a9d45bfaab1bfaac6b5aa
#
_entry.id   292bfe76b69a9d45bfaab1bfaac6b5aa
#
_cell.length_a   1.000
_cell.length_b   1.000
_cell.length_c   1.000
_cell.angle_alpha   90.00
_cell.angle_beta   90.00
_cell.angle_gamma   90.00
#
_symmetry.space_group_name_H-M   'P 1'
#
loop_
_entity.id
_entity.type
_entity.pdbx_description
1 polymer ?
#
loop_
_entity_poly.entity_id
_entity_poly.type
_entity_poly.pdbx_seq_one_letter_code
_entity_poly.pdbx_strand_id
1 'polypeptide(L)'
;REHAARALSEHNEEAMTTGADTRPTAAERGTIRALASRWAEIAALPVMAERKRQWRALHDLRPGRPMVLFEVGTVDRYVRDDELQCVHPVLRAVEATMLEHLHHFDEVGDDIVFEPYYRLGWDIRDTGWGVDVVQIPGPTAADGSSIGYTFNFPLRAPEEVARLRPREFSLDREGTLAKRDLLEDMFGDILPVEVGNYDHFMTDEGAESWAGNYFIGLTWQIYRFIGNDGLLSWVYESPETIHALMEYMTQDRLRQFGYLESEGLIVPNTDNALAGPRAYGYCSDLPAPDAAPGTLGDLWCWAESQESTPISPALFAEVVLPYLKRVTDRVGLVYYGCCEPQTDRLQ
;
A
#
# COMPACT_ATOMS: atom_id res chain seq x y z
N ARG A 1 21.21 -9.99 -2.65
CA ARG A 1 19.97 -9.17 -2.52
C ARG A 1 19.90 -8.42 -1.17
N GLU A 2 20.28 -9.01 -0.05
CA GLU A 2 20.51 -8.23 1.19
C GLU A 2 21.46 -7.04 0.97
N HIS A 3 22.50 -7.23 0.13
CA HIS A 3 23.40 -6.15 -0.24
C HIS A 3 22.75 -5.10 -1.14
N ALA A 4 21.79 -5.43 -1.97
CA ALA A 4 21.12 -4.46 -2.86
C ALA A 4 20.01 -3.68 -2.14
N ALA A 5 19.16 -4.34 -1.35
CA ALA A 5 18.15 -3.68 -0.52
C ALA A 5 18.80 -2.83 0.58
N ARG A 6 19.85 -3.35 1.23
CA ARG A 6 20.64 -2.61 2.20
C ARG A 6 21.45 -1.50 1.55
N ALA A 7 21.97 -1.69 0.33
CA ALA A 7 22.66 -0.65 -0.42
C ALA A 7 21.70 0.45 -0.91
N LEU A 8 20.43 0.13 -1.24
CA LEU A 8 19.41 1.11 -1.58
C LEU A 8 18.91 1.86 -0.32
N SER A 9 18.72 1.15 0.81
CA SER A 9 18.41 1.78 2.10
C SER A 9 19.57 2.63 2.60
N GLU A 10 20.80 2.10 2.61
CA GLU A 10 22.02 2.84 2.99
C GLU A 10 22.32 3.98 2.00
N HIS A 11 22.04 3.82 0.70
CA HIS A 11 22.19 4.87 -0.32
C HIS A 11 21.12 5.95 -0.17
N ASN A 12 19.88 5.59 0.18
CA ASN A 12 18.82 6.55 0.50
C ASN A 12 19.08 7.25 1.84
N GLU A 13 19.57 6.55 2.87
CA GLU A 13 19.98 7.18 4.14
C GLU A 13 21.23 8.06 3.97
N GLU A 14 22.24 7.63 3.21
CA GLU A 14 23.39 8.48 2.88
C GLU A 14 23.03 9.66 1.98
N ALA A 15 22.13 9.49 1.01
CA ALA A 15 21.63 10.60 0.18
C ALA A 15 20.77 11.59 0.99
N MET A 16 20.09 11.14 2.04
CA MET A 16 19.33 12.00 2.95
C MET A 16 20.22 12.68 4.00
N THR A 17 21.36 12.09 4.36
CA THR A 17 22.31 12.67 5.35
C THR A 17 23.42 13.53 4.73
N THR A 18 23.76 13.28 3.47
CA THR A 18 24.61 14.22 2.71
C THR A 18 23.69 15.25 2.05
N GLY A 19 23.40 16.35 2.74
CA GLY A 19 22.72 17.53 2.21
C GLY A 19 23.47 18.15 1.02
N ALA A 20 23.67 17.40 -0.04
CA ALA A 20 23.99 17.91 -1.34
C ALA A 20 22.73 18.56 -1.88
N ASP A 21 22.69 19.89 -1.86
CA ASP A 21 21.75 20.76 -2.58
C ASP A 21 21.89 20.48 -4.10
N THR A 22 21.49 19.28 -4.53
CA THR A 22 21.47 18.88 -5.93
C THR A 22 20.22 19.45 -6.56
N ARG A 23 20.32 20.67 -7.06
CA ARG A 23 19.25 21.24 -7.87
C ARG A 23 19.02 20.36 -9.10
N PRO A 24 17.76 20.08 -9.45
CA PRO A 24 17.46 19.37 -10.69
C PRO A 24 18.12 20.01 -11.90
N THR A 25 18.68 19.19 -12.76
CA THR A 25 19.31 19.66 -14.01
C THR A 25 18.24 19.95 -15.08
N ALA A 26 18.60 20.71 -16.11
CA ALA A 26 17.72 20.94 -17.25
C ALA A 26 17.41 19.65 -18.02
N ALA A 27 18.32 18.67 -18.02
CA ALA A 27 18.10 17.36 -18.63
C ALA A 27 17.03 16.57 -17.86
N GLU A 28 17.14 16.47 -16.54
CA GLU A 28 16.17 15.82 -15.67
C GLU A 28 14.78 16.46 -15.81
N ARG A 29 14.71 17.80 -15.81
CA ARG A 29 13.47 18.53 -16.10
C ARG A 29 12.89 18.09 -17.45
N GLY A 30 13.71 17.99 -18.49
CA GLY A 30 13.27 17.53 -19.82
C GLY A 30 12.70 16.12 -19.79
N THR A 31 13.37 15.19 -19.12
CA THR A 31 12.91 13.79 -18.96
C THR A 31 11.56 13.72 -18.25
N ILE A 32 11.44 14.33 -17.06
CA ILE A 32 10.20 14.26 -16.26
C ILE A 32 9.03 14.94 -17.00
N ARG A 33 9.25 16.08 -17.65
CA ARG A 33 8.21 16.75 -18.42
C ARG A 33 7.73 15.93 -19.62
N ALA A 34 8.61 15.18 -20.27
CA ALA A 34 8.21 14.28 -21.36
C ALA A 34 7.28 13.16 -20.84
N LEU A 35 7.63 12.56 -19.71
CA LEU A 35 6.79 11.53 -19.05
C LEU A 35 5.46 12.10 -18.56
N ALA A 36 5.45 13.27 -17.93
CA ALA A 36 4.23 13.95 -17.49
C ALA A 36 3.32 14.31 -18.68
N SER A 37 3.89 14.75 -19.80
CA SER A 37 3.12 15.02 -21.03
C SER A 37 2.46 13.75 -21.56
N ARG A 38 3.21 12.64 -21.63
CA ARG A 38 2.66 11.37 -22.08
C ARG A 38 1.56 10.86 -21.14
N TRP A 39 1.76 10.99 -19.81
CA TRP A 39 0.73 10.68 -18.82
C TRP A 39 -0.55 11.50 -19.05
N ALA A 40 -0.43 12.83 -19.19
CA ALA A 40 -1.56 13.71 -19.40
C ALA A 40 -2.30 13.40 -20.73
N GLU A 41 -1.57 13.06 -21.80
CA GLU A 41 -2.15 12.61 -23.06
C GLU A 41 -2.99 11.34 -22.88
N ILE A 42 -2.46 10.33 -22.16
CA ILE A 42 -3.18 9.09 -21.87
C ILE A 42 -4.39 9.36 -21.00
N ALA A 43 -4.26 10.16 -19.93
CA ALA A 43 -5.37 10.53 -19.04
C ALA A 43 -6.53 11.21 -19.79
N ALA A 44 -6.23 11.93 -20.87
CA ALA A 44 -7.23 12.60 -21.72
C ALA A 44 -7.91 11.67 -22.74
N LEU A 45 -7.45 10.42 -22.90
CA LEU A 45 -8.08 9.49 -23.84
C LEU A 45 -9.52 9.15 -23.44
N PRO A 46 -10.46 9.06 -24.40
CA PRO A 46 -11.86 8.70 -24.11
C PRO A 46 -12.01 7.36 -23.39
N VAL A 47 -11.09 6.43 -23.60
CA VAL A 47 -11.08 5.12 -22.92
C VAL A 47 -10.92 5.26 -21.41
N MET A 48 -10.25 6.29 -20.89
CA MET A 48 -10.12 6.52 -19.44
C MET A 48 -11.47 6.82 -18.79
N ALA A 49 -12.28 7.67 -19.41
CA ALA A 49 -13.64 7.95 -18.93
C ALA A 49 -14.52 6.69 -18.96
N GLU A 50 -14.37 5.85 -20.00
CA GLU A 50 -15.07 4.56 -20.11
C GLU A 50 -14.64 3.59 -19.00
N ARG A 51 -13.34 3.42 -18.78
CA ARG A 51 -12.78 2.54 -17.73
C ARG A 51 -13.26 3.00 -16.34
N LYS A 52 -13.17 4.28 -16.02
CA LYS A 52 -13.67 4.85 -14.75
C LYS A 52 -15.17 4.54 -14.54
N ARG A 53 -15.98 4.67 -15.59
CA ARG A 53 -17.41 4.33 -15.52
C ARG A 53 -17.64 2.84 -15.28
N GLN A 54 -16.84 1.97 -15.91
CA GLN A 54 -16.94 0.52 -15.75
C GLN A 54 -16.46 0.05 -14.37
N TRP A 55 -15.36 0.59 -13.85
CA TRP A 55 -14.91 0.33 -12.48
C TRP A 55 -15.98 0.75 -11.46
N ARG A 56 -16.56 1.94 -11.64
CA ARG A 56 -17.68 2.39 -10.79
C ARG A 56 -18.88 1.46 -10.88
N ALA A 57 -19.26 1.03 -12.09
CA ALA A 57 -20.39 0.12 -12.28
C ALA A 57 -20.13 -1.24 -11.58
N LEU A 58 -18.89 -1.74 -11.60
CA LEU A 58 -18.50 -2.97 -10.89
C LEU A 58 -18.78 -2.85 -9.39
N HIS A 59 -18.29 -1.79 -8.75
CA HIS A 59 -18.45 -1.60 -7.30
C HIS A 59 -19.87 -1.17 -6.91
N ASP A 60 -20.61 -0.53 -7.79
CA ASP A 60 -22.04 -0.26 -7.63
C ASP A 60 -22.91 -1.50 -7.90
N LEU A 61 -22.31 -2.69 -8.08
CA LEU A 61 -22.98 -3.96 -8.38
C LEU A 61 -23.91 -3.91 -9.60
N ARG A 62 -23.57 -3.08 -10.59
CA ARG A 62 -24.29 -2.98 -11.86
C ARG A 62 -23.74 -3.96 -12.88
N PRO A 63 -24.62 -4.51 -13.75
CA PRO A 63 -24.18 -5.42 -14.80
C PRO A 63 -23.14 -4.76 -15.75
N GLY A 64 -22.06 -5.49 -16.02
CA GLY A 64 -21.00 -5.06 -16.90
C GLY A 64 -20.09 -6.22 -17.30
N ARG A 65 -19.07 -5.95 -18.10
CA ARG A 65 -18.01 -6.92 -18.33
C ARG A 65 -17.11 -7.02 -17.08
N PRO A 66 -16.41 -8.12 -16.89
CA PRO A 66 -15.34 -8.18 -15.90
C PRO A 66 -14.29 -7.09 -16.16
N MET A 67 -13.79 -6.47 -15.09
CA MET A 67 -12.64 -5.57 -15.13
C MET A 67 -11.37 -6.37 -14.82
N VAL A 68 -10.29 -6.04 -15.49
CA VAL A 68 -8.99 -6.69 -15.32
C VAL A 68 -7.93 -5.64 -15.05
N LEU A 69 -7.20 -5.81 -13.97
CA LEU A 69 -6.02 -5.01 -13.64
C LEU A 69 -4.89 -5.96 -13.27
N PHE A 70 -3.79 -5.89 -14.01
CA PHE A 70 -2.59 -6.66 -13.74
C PHE A 70 -1.68 -5.90 -12.77
N GLU A 71 -1.09 -6.57 -11.80
CA GLU A 71 -0.11 -5.96 -10.89
C GLU A 71 1.31 -6.13 -11.42
N VAL A 72 1.80 -5.13 -12.13
CA VAL A 72 3.17 -5.14 -12.67
C VAL A 72 4.23 -5.04 -11.58
N GLY A 73 3.93 -4.40 -10.46
CA GLY A 73 4.83 -4.28 -9.30
C GLY A 73 5.21 -5.64 -8.67
N THR A 74 4.48 -6.73 -9.00
CA THR A 74 4.87 -8.08 -8.61
C THR A 74 5.92 -8.69 -9.56
N VAL A 75 6.14 -8.07 -10.72
CA VAL A 75 7.17 -8.48 -11.68
C VAL A 75 8.50 -7.87 -11.26
N ASP A 76 9.47 -8.71 -10.95
CA ASP A 76 10.80 -8.26 -10.52
C ASP A 76 11.42 -7.34 -11.59
N ARG A 77 11.69 -6.08 -11.24
CA ARG A 77 12.32 -5.07 -12.10
C ARG A 77 11.55 -4.77 -13.40
N TYR A 78 10.27 -4.51 -13.29
CA TYR A 78 9.46 -4.08 -14.42
C TYR A 78 10.03 -2.80 -15.09
N VAL A 79 10.51 -1.85 -14.29
CA VAL A 79 11.38 -0.75 -14.74
C VAL A 79 12.81 -1.03 -14.30
N ARG A 80 13.75 -1.07 -15.24
CA ARG A 80 15.16 -1.37 -14.94
C ARG A 80 15.92 -0.10 -14.56
N ASP A 81 16.94 -0.26 -13.71
CA ASP A 81 17.79 0.85 -13.27
C ASP A 81 18.49 1.58 -14.42
N ASP A 82 18.81 0.88 -15.52
CA ASP A 82 19.46 1.43 -16.70
C ASP A 82 18.52 2.24 -17.62
N GLU A 83 17.21 2.16 -17.41
CA GLU A 83 16.20 2.98 -18.08
C GLU A 83 16.09 4.37 -17.42
N LEU A 84 16.43 4.50 -16.14
CA LEU A 84 16.28 5.72 -15.37
C LEU A 84 17.40 6.71 -15.68
N GLN A 85 17.04 7.94 -16.05
CA GLN A 85 17.93 9.01 -16.45
C GLN A 85 18.16 10.03 -15.34
N CYS A 86 17.22 10.19 -14.42
CA CYS A 86 17.34 11.11 -13.30
C CYS A 86 18.29 10.56 -12.23
N VAL A 87 19.12 11.46 -11.69
CA VAL A 87 20.03 11.20 -10.58
C VAL A 87 19.49 11.81 -9.27
N HIS A 88 18.75 12.94 -9.38
CA HIS A 88 18.13 13.58 -8.23
C HIS A 88 17.13 12.59 -7.58
N PRO A 89 17.25 12.26 -6.28
CA PRO A 89 16.53 11.15 -5.65
C PRO A 89 15.01 11.21 -5.85
N VAL A 90 14.41 12.38 -5.61
CA VAL A 90 12.95 12.57 -5.78
C VAL A 90 12.55 12.39 -7.26
N LEU A 91 13.29 12.95 -8.20
CA LEU A 91 12.95 12.84 -9.62
C LEU A 91 13.17 11.42 -10.15
N ARG A 92 14.17 10.71 -9.65
CA ARG A 92 14.41 9.30 -10.01
C ARG A 92 13.25 8.40 -9.56
N ALA A 93 12.74 8.62 -8.35
CA ALA A 93 11.57 7.88 -7.86
C ALA A 93 10.31 8.19 -8.69
N VAL A 94 10.07 9.46 -9.01
CA VAL A 94 8.95 9.89 -9.87
C VAL A 94 9.09 9.33 -11.28
N GLU A 95 10.30 9.34 -11.85
CA GLU A 95 10.60 8.74 -13.16
C GLU A 95 10.26 7.25 -13.18
N ALA A 96 10.71 6.50 -12.17
CA ALA A 96 10.42 5.07 -12.06
C ALA A 96 8.90 4.81 -11.99
N THR A 97 8.18 5.54 -11.15
CA THR A 97 6.72 5.44 -11.03
C THR A 97 6.02 5.76 -12.35
N MET A 98 6.40 6.85 -13.02
CA MET A 98 5.78 7.23 -14.29
C MET A 98 6.07 6.21 -15.38
N LEU A 99 7.30 5.72 -15.50
CA LEU A 99 7.69 4.69 -16.48
C LEU A 99 6.93 3.40 -16.23
N GLU A 100 6.78 2.95 -14.99
CA GLU A 100 6.04 1.74 -14.66
C GLU A 100 4.59 1.83 -15.16
N HIS A 101 3.91 2.94 -14.90
CA HIS A 101 2.54 3.15 -15.38
C HIS A 101 2.46 3.20 -16.92
N LEU A 102 3.40 3.90 -17.56
CA LEU A 102 3.43 4.04 -19.01
C LEU A 102 3.69 2.70 -19.71
N HIS A 103 4.67 1.92 -19.22
CA HIS A 103 4.93 0.57 -19.71
C HIS A 103 3.72 -0.34 -19.49
N HIS A 104 3.08 -0.27 -18.31
CA HIS A 104 1.86 -1.01 -18.03
C HIS A 104 0.78 -0.71 -19.08
N PHE A 105 0.52 0.56 -19.35
CA PHE A 105 -0.48 0.95 -20.34
C PHE A 105 -0.14 0.47 -21.75
N ASP A 106 1.11 0.61 -22.15
CA ASP A 106 1.54 0.32 -23.52
C ASP A 106 1.68 -1.19 -23.76
N GLU A 107 2.02 -2.00 -22.76
CA GLU A 107 2.40 -3.41 -22.92
C GLU A 107 1.34 -4.42 -22.47
N VAL A 108 0.56 -4.09 -21.41
CA VAL A 108 -0.38 -5.06 -20.79
C VAL A 108 -1.75 -5.02 -21.43
N GLY A 109 -2.28 -3.84 -21.75
CA GLY A 109 -3.55 -3.69 -22.44
C GLY A 109 -4.79 -4.01 -21.60
N ASP A 110 -4.71 -3.89 -20.29
CA ASP A 110 -5.79 -4.12 -19.33
C ASP A 110 -6.62 -2.85 -19.04
N ASP A 111 -7.30 -2.81 -17.91
CA ASP A 111 -8.20 -1.72 -17.51
C ASP A 111 -7.53 -0.68 -16.60
N ILE A 112 -6.21 -0.49 -16.73
CA ILE A 112 -5.48 0.58 -16.02
C ILE A 112 -6.11 1.95 -16.31
N VAL A 113 -6.18 2.80 -15.28
CA VAL A 113 -6.69 4.16 -15.39
C VAL A 113 -5.63 5.17 -15.01
N PHE A 114 -5.47 6.18 -15.86
CA PHE A 114 -4.66 7.36 -15.59
C PHE A 114 -5.54 8.50 -15.11
N GLU A 115 -5.24 9.05 -13.92
CA GLU A 115 -5.85 10.29 -13.46
C GLU A 115 -5.13 11.51 -14.06
N PRO A 116 -5.82 12.66 -14.22
CA PRO A 116 -5.20 13.87 -14.78
C PRO A 116 -4.37 14.65 -13.75
N TYR A 117 -3.73 13.94 -12.84
CA TYR A 117 -2.83 14.45 -11.79
C TYR A 117 -1.80 13.38 -11.39
N TYR A 118 -0.71 13.82 -10.80
CA TYR A 118 0.24 12.95 -10.12
C TYR A 118 -0.03 12.97 -8.63
N ARG A 119 -0.15 11.81 -8.00
CA ARG A 119 -0.38 11.69 -6.56
C ARG A 119 0.93 11.46 -5.83
N LEU A 120 1.25 12.36 -4.88
CA LEU A 120 2.37 12.22 -3.95
C LEU A 120 1.83 11.78 -2.58
N GLY A 121 2.38 10.72 -2.01
CA GLY A 121 2.03 10.26 -0.66
C GLY A 121 2.62 11.15 0.43
N TRP A 122 1.98 11.18 1.62
CA TRP A 122 2.56 11.76 2.81
C TRP A 122 3.71 10.91 3.34
N ASP A 123 4.81 11.55 3.76
CA ASP A 123 5.93 10.87 4.43
C ASP A 123 5.56 10.65 5.91
N ILE A 124 5.10 9.43 6.19
CA ILE A 124 4.67 9.00 7.52
C ILE A 124 5.60 7.88 7.99
N ARG A 125 6.11 8.01 9.20
CA ARG A 125 6.98 7.03 9.84
C ARG A 125 6.35 6.53 11.12
N ASP A 126 6.74 5.33 11.53
CA ASP A 126 6.38 4.76 12.82
C ASP A 126 7.57 4.13 13.54
N THR A 127 7.40 3.89 14.84
CA THR A 127 8.45 3.37 15.71
C THR A 127 8.60 1.84 15.67
N GLY A 128 7.80 1.14 14.85
CA GLY A 128 7.70 -0.31 14.88
C GLY A 128 7.04 -0.87 16.15
N TRP A 129 6.94 -2.19 16.22
CA TRP A 129 6.21 -2.90 17.28
C TRP A 129 7.08 -3.32 18.48
N GLY A 130 8.34 -2.85 18.56
CA GLY A 130 9.29 -3.26 19.60
C GLY A 130 9.92 -4.63 19.37
N VAL A 131 9.65 -5.25 18.24
CA VAL A 131 10.27 -6.48 17.73
C VAL A 131 10.55 -6.32 16.25
N ASP A 132 11.71 -6.79 15.79
CA ASP A 132 12.09 -6.70 14.39
C ASP A 132 11.46 -7.85 13.60
N VAL A 133 10.64 -7.49 12.60
CA VAL A 133 10.08 -8.44 11.65
C VAL A 133 10.93 -8.39 10.38
N VAL A 134 11.69 -9.43 10.13
CA VAL A 134 12.62 -9.51 9.00
C VAL A 134 12.10 -10.51 7.97
N GLN A 135 11.91 -10.05 6.74
CA GLN A 135 11.61 -10.94 5.62
C GLN A 135 12.89 -11.66 5.18
N ILE A 136 12.81 -12.96 5.09
CA ILE A 136 13.92 -13.85 4.71
C ILE A 136 13.61 -14.40 3.32
N PRO A 137 14.40 -14.06 2.29
CA PRO A 137 14.20 -14.58 0.93
C PRO A 137 14.26 -16.11 0.92
N GLY A 138 13.44 -16.71 0.09
CA GLY A 138 13.47 -18.15 -0.19
C GLY A 138 14.70 -18.56 -1.04
N PRO A 139 14.76 -19.83 -1.46
CA PRO A 139 15.81 -20.30 -2.36
C PRO A 139 15.87 -19.49 -3.64
N THR A 140 17.06 -19.33 -4.19
CA THR A 140 17.24 -18.65 -5.49
C THR A 140 16.91 -19.60 -6.65
N ALA A 141 16.04 -19.19 -7.55
CA ALA A 141 15.74 -19.88 -8.79
C ALA A 141 16.91 -19.80 -9.80
N ALA A 142 16.84 -20.58 -10.89
CA ALA A 142 17.90 -20.60 -11.90
C ALA A 142 18.09 -19.27 -12.64
N ASP A 143 17.07 -18.43 -12.69
CA ASP A 143 17.10 -17.08 -13.26
C ASP A 143 17.57 -16.01 -12.27
N GLY A 144 17.93 -16.41 -11.04
CA GLY A 144 18.38 -15.50 -9.99
C GLY A 144 17.25 -14.91 -9.13
N SER A 145 15.97 -15.17 -9.44
CA SER A 145 14.84 -14.71 -8.63
C SER A 145 14.73 -15.51 -7.34
N SER A 146 14.06 -14.95 -6.31
CA SER A 146 13.75 -15.68 -5.07
C SER A 146 12.47 -16.49 -5.24
N ILE A 147 12.50 -17.75 -4.82
CA ILE A 147 11.31 -18.60 -4.78
C ILE A 147 10.62 -18.39 -3.44
N GLY A 148 9.72 -17.39 -3.38
CA GLY A 148 8.99 -17.05 -2.18
C GLY A 148 9.85 -16.43 -1.08
N TYR A 149 9.27 -16.33 0.12
CA TYR A 149 9.94 -15.77 1.30
C TYR A 149 9.31 -16.34 2.57
N THR A 150 9.96 -16.10 3.71
CA THR A 150 9.42 -16.32 5.06
C THR A 150 9.79 -15.15 5.95
N PHE A 151 9.39 -15.19 7.22
CA PHE A 151 9.81 -14.21 8.22
C PHE A 151 10.59 -14.87 9.35
N ASN A 152 11.31 -14.05 10.11
CA ASN A 152 12.05 -14.49 11.29
C ASN A 152 11.14 -14.92 12.46
N PHE A 153 9.85 -14.57 12.43
CA PHE A 153 8.86 -14.84 13.49
C PHE A 153 9.42 -14.53 14.87
N PRO A 154 9.52 -13.24 15.25
CA PRO A 154 10.28 -12.83 16.44
C PRO A 154 9.68 -13.25 17.77
N LEU A 155 8.44 -13.75 17.82
CA LEU A 155 7.77 -14.26 19.01
C LEU A 155 7.62 -15.78 18.89
N ARG A 156 8.36 -16.52 19.73
CA ARG A 156 8.42 -17.98 19.69
C ARG A 156 7.63 -18.66 20.80
N ALA A 157 7.20 -17.90 21.82
CA ALA A 157 6.46 -18.38 22.95
C ALA A 157 5.41 -17.35 23.39
N PRO A 158 4.26 -17.79 23.99
CA PRO A 158 3.17 -16.90 24.38
C PRO A 158 3.60 -15.73 25.29
N GLU A 159 4.51 -15.95 26.21
CA GLU A 159 5.02 -14.93 27.14
C GLU A 159 5.82 -13.81 26.44
N GLU A 160 6.34 -14.05 25.24
CA GLU A 160 7.11 -13.06 24.49
C GLU A 160 6.22 -11.98 23.87
N VAL A 161 4.89 -12.16 23.83
CA VAL A 161 3.94 -11.12 23.41
C VAL A 161 4.09 -9.85 24.25
N ALA A 162 4.54 -9.97 25.50
CA ALA A 162 4.84 -8.84 26.37
C ALA A 162 5.98 -7.91 25.85
N ARG A 163 6.74 -8.35 24.84
CA ARG A 163 7.76 -7.51 24.16
C ARG A 163 7.16 -6.50 23.21
N LEU A 164 5.94 -6.72 22.72
CA LEU A 164 5.28 -5.79 21.80
C LEU A 164 5.09 -4.42 22.44
N ARG A 165 5.25 -3.39 21.64
CA ARG A 165 5.07 -1.97 22.03
C ARG A 165 4.10 -1.29 21.06
N PRO A 166 3.23 -0.42 21.55
CA PRO A 166 2.40 0.42 20.68
C PRO A 166 3.28 1.23 19.74
N ARG A 167 2.90 1.28 18.46
CA ARG A 167 3.55 2.19 17.50
C ARG A 167 3.15 3.63 17.79
N GLU A 168 4.10 4.52 17.61
CA GLU A 168 3.91 5.97 17.54
C GLU A 168 4.15 6.41 16.09
N PHE A 169 3.36 7.35 15.62
CA PHE A 169 3.40 7.82 14.24
C PHE A 169 3.91 9.26 14.18
N SER A 170 4.66 9.59 13.15
CA SER A 170 5.15 10.93 12.87
C SER A 170 5.00 11.27 11.39
N LEU A 171 4.73 12.53 11.09
CA LEU A 171 4.52 13.06 9.76
C LEU A 171 5.61 14.07 9.42
N ASP A 172 6.35 13.86 8.34
CA ASP A 172 7.19 14.91 7.75
C ASP A 172 6.35 15.77 6.78
N ARG A 173 5.56 16.67 7.34
CA ARG A 173 4.70 17.56 6.58
C ARG A 173 5.51 18.55 5.73
N GLU A 174 6.57 19.12 6.30
CA GLU A 174 7.43 20.10 5.64
C GLU A 174 8.15 19.45 4.45
N GLY A 175 8.79 18.31 4.66
CA GLY A 175 9.48 17.57 3.60
C GLY A 175 8.54 17.12 2.49
N THR A 176 7.34 16.64 2.82
CA THR A 176 6.33 16.26 1.81
C THR A 176 5.91 17.47 0.97
N LEU A 177 5.62 18.60 1.60
CA LEU A 177 5.21 19.81 0.88
C LEU A 177 6.34 20.39 0.05
N ALA A 178 7.59 20.31 0.51
CA ALA A 178 8.76 20.70 -0.29
C ALA A 178 8.93 19.80 -1.52
N LYS A 179 8.71 18.49 -1.41
CA LYS A 179 8.68 17.58 -2.57
C LYS A 179 7.56 17.94 -3.55
N ARG A 180 6.35 18.22 -3.06
CA ARG A 180 5.24 18.68 -3.91
C ARG A 180 5.63 19.95 -4.67
N ASP A 181 6.16 20.95 -3.99
CA ASP A 181 6.52 22.25 -4.59
C ASP A 181 7.61 22.07 -5.65
N LEU A 182 8.57 21.17 -5.41
CA LEU A 182 9.57 20.78 -6.40
C LEU A 182 8.91 20.17 -7.64
N LEU A 183 8.00 19.22 -7.47
CA LEU A 183 7.34 18.55 -8.60
C LEU A 183 6.41 19.51 -9.36
N GLU A 184 5.70 20.39 -8.65
CA GLU A 184 4.90 21.46 -9.26
C GLU A 184 5.77 22.39 -10.11
N ASP A 185 6.98 22.79 -9.65
CA ASP A 185 7.91 23.56 -10.46
C ASP A 185 8.40 22.79 -11.70
N MET A 186 8.56 21.46 -11.57
CA MET A 186 9.06 20.62 -12.65
C MET A 186 8.04 20.41 -13.77
N PHE A 187 6.79 20.05 -13.44
CA PHE A 187 5.79 19.65 -14.42
C PHE A 187 4.35 20.00 -14.06
N GLY A 188 4.09 20.78 -12.99
CA GLY A 188 2.73 21.11 -12.54
C GLY A 188 1.87 21.84 -13.57
N ASP A 189 2.48 22.54 -14.53
CA ASP A 189 1.80 23.14 -15.68
C ASP A 189 1.29 22.12 -16.72
N ILE A 190 1.74 20.87 -16.66
CA ILE A 190 1.33 19.77 -17.55
C ILE A 190 0.42 18.80 -16.80
N LEU A 191 0.84 18.40 -15.60
CA LEU A 191 0.17 17.42 -14.77
C LEU A 191 0.19 17.91 -13.31
N PRO A 192 -0.95 18.38 -12.75
CA PRO A 192 -1.01 18.85 -11.36
C PRO A 192 -0.52 17.81 -10.37
N VAL A 193 0.12 18.27 -9.28
CA VAL A 193 0.60 17.39 -8.21
C VAL A 193 -0.29 17.49 -6.99
N GLU A 194 -1.03 16.44 -6.70
CA GLU A 194 -1.88 16.34 -5.53
C GLU A 194 -1.18 15.57 -4.42
N VAL A 195 -1.36 15.98 -3.16
CA VAL A 195 -0.89 15.22 -2.01
C VAL A 195 -2.01 14.36 -1.47
N GLY A 196 -1.77 13.06 -1.43
CA GLY A 196 -2.68 12.08 -0.88
C GLY A 196 -2.01 11.22 0.18
N ASN A 197 -2.78 10.38 0.83
CA ASN A 197 -2.30 9.51 1.89
C ASN A 197 -1.82 8.12 1.41
N TYR A 198 -1.72 7.90 0.13
CA TYR A 198 -1.18 6.65 -0.42
C TYR A 198 -0.24 6.93 -1.58
N ASP A 199 0.71 6.05 -1.74
CA ASP A 199 1.49 5.89 -2.95
C ASP A 199 0.85 4.81 -3.81
N HIS A 200 0.96 4.89 -5.13
CA HIS A 200 0.30 3.96 -6.03
C HIS A 200 0.83 2.53 -5.93
N PHE A 201 1.97 2.32 -5.29
CA PHE A 201 2.60 1.03 -5.18
C PHE A 201 3.09 0.74 -3.77
N MET A 202 2.96 -0.52 -3.38
CA MET A 202 3.68 -1.07 -2.25
C MET A 202 5.17 -0.93 -2.55
N THR A 203 5.84 0.02 -1.93
CA THR A 203 7.29 0.08 -2.00
C THR A 203 7.87 -1.17 -1.38
N ASP A 204 8.99 -1.68 -1.90
CA ASP A 204 9.68 -2.88 -1.41
C ASP A 204 10.14 -2.81 0.05
N GLU A 205 9.96 -1.68 0.72
CA GLU A 205 10.35 -1.44 2.11
C GLU A 205 9.44 -2.11 3.14
N GLY A 206 8.66 -3.06 2.69
CA GLY A 206 7.88 -3.92 3.55
C GLY A 206 6.48 -3.40 3.83
N ALA A 207 5.67 -4.30 4.37
CA ALA A 207 4.27 -4.12 4.69
C ALA A 207 3.96 -2.97 5.67
N GLU A 208 4.92 -2.13 5.96
CA GLU A 208 4.84 -1.02 6.91
C GLU A 208 4.50 0.31 6.25
N SER A 209 4.79 0.46 4.95
CA SER A 209 4.35 1.61 4.14
C SER A 209 2.86 1.55 3.74
N TRP A 210 2.10 0.62 4.28
CA TRP A 210 0.68 0.40 3.99
C TRP A 210 -0.27 1.42 4.65
N ALA A 211 0.28 2.43 5.28
CA ALA A 211 -0.52 3.55 5.77
C ALA A 211 -1.40 4.15 4.66
N GLY A 212 -0.93 4.08 3.43
CA GLY A 212 -1.61 4.69 2.29
C GLY A 212 -2.74 3.89 1.66
N ASN A 213 -2.83 2.58 1.82
CA ASN A 213 -3.90 1.79 1.20
C ASN A 213 -4.91 1.22 2.21
N TYR A 214 -4.89 1.71 3.44
CA TYR A 214 -5.85 1.35 4.49
C TYR A 214 -6.04 -0.17 4.68
N PHE A 215 -4.92 -0.88 4.65
CA PHE A 215 -4.92 -2.32 4.87
C PHE A 215 -5.10 -2.65 6.36
N ILE A 216 -6.09 -3.48 6.67
CA ILE A 216 -6.39 -3.87 8.05
C ILE A 216 -5.52 -5.03 8.50
N GLY A 217 -5.44 -6.12 7.75
CA GLY A 217 -4.49 -7.23 7.88
C GLY A 217 -4.11 -7.68 9.28
N LEU A 218 -5.10 -7.93 10.17
CA LEU A 218 -4.81 -8.29 11.56
C LEU A 218 -4.09 -9.64 11.65
N THR A 219 -4.61 -10.65 10.93
CA THR A 219 -4.04 -12.00 10.93
C THR A 219 -2.71 -12.06 10.19
N TRP A 220 -2.56 -11.27 9.11
CA TRP A 220 -1.29 -11.11 8.42
C TRP A 220 -0.18 -10.62 9.35
N GLN A 221 -0.44 -9.58 10.14
CA GLN A 221 0.57 -9.06 11.06
C GLN A 221 0.88 -10.04 12.19
N ILE A 222 -0.13 -10.73 12.72
CA ILE A 222 0.06 -11.77 13.73
C ILE A 222 0.90 -12.94 13.17
N TYR A 223 0.60 -13.35 11.93
CA TYR A 223 1.43 -14.34 11.23
C TYR A 223 2.91 -13.93 11.15
N ARG A 224 3.18 -12.66 10.83
CA ARG A 224 4.56 -12.15 10.78
C ARG A 224 5.25 -12.19 12.14
N PHE A 225 4.51 -12.12 13.24
CA PHE A 225 5.06 -12.22 14.58
C PHE A 225 5.33 -13.66 15.00
N ILE A 226 4.41 -14.59 14.78
CA ILE A 226 4.41 -15.94 15.39
C ILE A 226 4.47 -17.09 14.38
N GLY A 227 4.34 -16.84 13.10
CA GLY A 227 4.29 -17.87 12.05
C GLY A 227 2.97 -18.66 12.02
N ASN A 228 2.85 -19.54 11.03
CA ASN A 228 1.68 -20.43 10.92
C ASN A 228 1.59 -21.41 12.12
N ASP A 229 2.72 -21.98 12.53
CA ASP A 229 2.75 -22.95 13.64
C ASP A 229 2.26 -22.28 14.93
N GLY A 230 2.70 -21.05 15.23
CA GLY A 230 2.22 -20.29 16.37
C GLY A 230 0.73 -19.98 16.24
N LEU A 231 0.28 -19.49 15.09
CA LEU A 231 -1.14 -19.14 14.90
C LEU A 231 -2.05 -20.37 15.08
N LEU A 232 -1.67 -21.52 14.51
CA LEU A 232 -2.49 -22.72 14.54
C LEU A 232 -2.41 -23.47 15.87
N SER A 233 -1.26 -23.47 16.55
CA SER A 233 -1.14 -24.15 17.84
C SER A 233 -1.72 -23.30 18.99
N TRP A 234 -1.40 -22.01 19.05
CA TRP A 234 -1.82 -21.16 20.16
C TRP A 234 -3.33 -20.90 20.20
N VAL A 235 -4.02 -21.00 19.06
CA VAL A 235 -5.49 -20.91 19.05
C VAL A 235 -6.13 -21.99 19.94
N TYR A 236 -5.46 -23.12 20.16
CA TYR A 236 -5.91 -24.24 21.03
C TYR A 236 -5.16 -24.29 22.36
N GLU A 237 -3.85 -24.05 22.37
CA GLU A 237 -2.99 -24.23 23.52
C GLU A 237 -2.92 -23.01 24.43
N SER A 238 -3.11 -21.81 23.84
CA SER A 238 -3.04 -20.51 24.54
C SER A 238 -4.00 -19.50 23.91
N PRO A 239 -5.32 -19.80 23.87
CA PRO A 239 -6.31 -18.93 23.19
C PRO A 239 -6.30 -17.50 23.73
N GLU A 240 -6.03 -17.30 25.02
CA GLU A 240 -5.89 -15.99 25.62
C GLU A 240 -4.76 -15.15 24.99
N THR A 241 -3.68 -15.81 24.52
CA THR A 241 -2.58 -15.15 23.82
C THR A 241 -3.01 -14.70 22.41
N ILE A 242 -3.78 -15.52 21.70
CA ILE A 242 -4.34 -15.12 20.40
C ILE A 242 -5.29 -13.93 20.58
N HIS A 243 -6.18 -13.97 21.58
CA HIS A 243 -7.04 -12.82 21.89
C HIS A 243 -6.25 -11.56 22.23
N ALA A 244 -5.14 -11.69 22.99
CA ALA A 244 -4.27 -10.55 23.31
C ALA A 244 -3.59 -9.99 22.06
N LEU A 245 -3.12 -10.82 21.12
CA LEU A 245 -2.54 -10.40 19.84
C LEU A 245 -3.58 -9.73 18.95
N MET A 246 -4.77 -10.30 18.83
CA MET A 246 -5.87 -9.72 18.07
C MET A 246 -6.28 -8.35 18.63
N GLU A 247 -6.39 -8.23 19.96
CA GLU A 247 -6.67 -6.96 20.63
C GLU A 247 -5.56 -5.94 20.36
N TYR A 248 -4.31 -6.35 20.51
CA TYR A 248 -3.15 -5.50 20.26
C TYR A 248 -3.16 -4.95 18.82
N MET A 249 -3.37 -5.81 17.83
CA MET A 249 -3.41 -5.39 16.43
C MET A 249 -4.62 -4.53 16.09
N THR A 250 -5.77 -4.82 16.71
CA THR A 250 -6.97 -3.96 16.57
C THR A 250 -6.68 -2.55 17.06
N GLN A 251 -6.09 -2.41 18.26
CA GLN A 251 -5.72 -1.12 18.83
C GLN A 251 -4.66 -0.42 17.99
N ASP A 252 -3.71 -1.17 17.43
CA ASP A 252 -2.69 -0.63 16.53
C ASP A 252 -3.31 0.00 15.28
N ARG A 253 -4.21 -0.70 14.59
CA ARG A 253 -4.91 -0.17 13.42
C ARG A 253 -5.81 1.01 13.74
N LEU A 254 -6.53 0.96 14.85
CA LEU A 254 -7.35 2.08 15.30
C LEU A 254 -6.51 3.33 15.63
N ARG A 255 -5.31 3.16 16.20
CA ARG A 255 -4.38 4.29 16.42
C ARG A 255 -3.84 4.82 15.10
N GLN A 256 -3.41 3.96 14.18
CA GLN A 256 -2.90 4.36 12.86
C GLN A 256 -3.94 5.17 12.10
N PHE A 257 -5.14 4.64 11.96
CA PHE A 257 -6.22 5.31 11.22
C PHE A 257 -6.69 6.58 11.93
N GLY A 258 -6.78 6.55 13.26
CA GLY A 258 -7.09 7.75 14.05
C GLY A 258 -6.03 8.84 13.93
N TYR A 259 -4.74 8.48 13.79
CA TYR A 259 -3.66 9.41 13.50
C TYR A 259 -3.85 10.09 12.16
N LEU A 260 -4.09 9.29 11.09
CA LEU A 260 -4.32 9.83 9.74
C LEU A 260 -5.51 10.80 9.71
N GLU A 261 -6.59 10.46 10.40
CA GLU A 261 -7.79 11.31 10.51
C GLU A 261 -7.51 12.59 11.30
N SER A 262 -6.83 12.49 12.45
CA SER A 262 -6.51 13.64 13.30
C SER A 262 -5.55 14.65 12.67
N GLU A 263 -4.64 14.16 11.80
CA GLU A 263 -3.71 15.00 11.05
C GLU A 263 -4.33 15.59 9.78
N GLY A 264 -5.58 15.21 9.43
CA GLY A 264 -6.28 15.66 8.23
C GLY A 264 -5.64 15.14 6.93
N LEU A 265 -5.12 13.91 6.94
CA LEU A 265 -4.40 13.32 5.82
C LEU A 265 -5.28 12.48 4.91
N ILE A 266 -6.50 12.18 5.32
CA ILE A 266 -7.41 11.30 4.59
C ILE A 266 -7.89 11.97 3.32
N VAL A 267 -7.66 11.31 2.20
CA VAL A 267 -8.24 11.60 0.89
C VAL A 267 -9.13 10.43 0.50
N PRO A 268 -10.42 10.65 0.17
CA PRO A 268 -11.27 9.57 -0.30
C PRO A 268 -10.62 8.83 -1.48
N ASN A 269 -10.49 7.53 -1.37
CA ASN A 269 -9.79 6.69 -2.34
C ASN A 269 -10.75 6.11 -3.40
N THR A 270 -11.59 6.99 -3.97
CA THR A 270 -12.61 6.68 -4.99
C THR A 270 -12.16 7.01 -6.42
N ASP A 271 -10.87 6.88 -6.64
CA ASP A 271 -10.18 7.07 -7.93
C ASP A 271 -9.41 5.80 -8.33
N ASN A 272 -8.28 5.94 -9.01
CA ASN A 272 -7.40 4.83 -9.36
C ASN A 272 -6.53 4.33 -8.18
N ALA A 273 -6.84 4.73 -6.96
CA ALA A 273 -6.31 4.08 -5.77
C ALA A 273 -6.86 2.68 -5.62
N LEU A 274 -6.04 1.76 -5.11
CA LEU A 274 -6.47 0.40 -4.87
C LEU A 274 -7.35 0.30 -3.62
N ALA A 275 -8.61 -0.11 -3.79
CA ALA A 275 -9.51 -0.47 -2.70
C ALA A 275 -9.12 -1.82 -2.06
N GLY A 276 -8.43 -2.65 -2.81
CA GLY A 276 -7.92 -3.97 -2.45
C GLY A 276 -7.08 -4.52 -3.60
N PRO A 277 -6.60 -5.76 -3.54
CA PRO A 277 -5.77 -6.35 -4.60
C PRO A 277 -6.44 -6.22 -5.97
N ARG A 278 -5.78 -5.55 -6.89
CA ARG A 278 -6.19 -5.39 -8.30
C ARG A 278 -7.58 -4.79 -8.51
N ALA A 279 -8.04 -3.94 -7.60
CA ALA A 279 -9.35 -3.29 -7.69
C ALA A 279 -9.23 -1.80 -7.36
N TYR A 280 -9.55 -0.93 -8.32
CA TYR A 280 -9.61 0.51 -8.09
C TYR A 280 -10.83 0.91 -7.24
N GLY A 281 -10.73 2.05 -6.53
CA GLY A 281 -11.74 2.49 -5.57
C GLY A 281 -12.99 3.17 -6.15
N TYR A 282 -13.10 3.34 -7.48
CA TYR A 282 -14.26 4.01 -8.07
C TYR A 282 -15.59 3.42 -7.62
N CYS A 283 -16.42 4.21 -6.95
CA CYS A 283 -17.78 3.83 -6.53
C CYS A 283 -18.67 5.08 -6.46
N SER A 284 -19.96 4.88 -6.20
CA SER A 284 -20.94 5.97 -6.02
C SER A 284 -21.33 6.17 -4.54
N ASP A 285 -20.93 5.28 -3.65
CA ASP A 285 -21.35 5.28 -2.25
C ASP A 285 -20.44 6.13 -1.34
N LEU A 286 -19.24 6.47 -1.82
CA LEU A 286 -18.28 7.31 -1.10
C LEU A 286 -18.04 8.62 -1.84
N PRO A 287 -17.57 9.68 -1.13
CA PRO A 287 -17.28 10.97 -1.76
C PRO A 287 -16.12 10.87 -2.75
N ALA A 288 -16.03 11.85 -3.65
CA ALA A 288 -14.91 11.97 -4.57
C ALA A 288 -13.63 12.46 -3.86
N PRO A 289 -12.43 12.23 -4.43
CA PRO A 289 -11.16 12.63 -3.82
C PRO A 289 -11.03 14.12 -3.52
N ASP A 290 -11.69 14.98 -4.28
CA ASP A 290 -11.73 16.44 -4.08
C ASP A 290 -12.51 16.89 -2.83
N ALA A 291 -13.21 15.97 -2.16
CA ALA A 291 -13.83 16.20 -0.86
C ALA A 291 -12.84 16.11 0.32
N ALA A 292 -11.54 16.01 0.06
CA ALA A 292 -10.51 15.96 1.10
C ALA A 292 -10.43 17.28 1.91
N PRO A 293 -10.00 17.24 3.21
CA PRO A 293 -9.75 16.02 3.98
C PRO A 293 -11.05 15.32 4.37
N GLY A 294 -11.03 13.99 4.20
CA GLY A 294 -12.14 13.14 4.57
C GLY A 294 -11.99 12.55 5.98
N THR A 295 -12.90 11.62 6.29
CA THR A 295 -12.90 10.79 7.50
C THR A 295 -12.70 9.32 7.11
N LEU A 296 -12.55 8.44 8.10
CA LEU A 296 -12.52 7.00 7.86
C LEU A 296 -13.81 6.49 7.18
N GLY A 297 -14.95 7.14 7.47
CA GLY A 297 -16.24 6.83 6.82
C GLY A 297 -16.28 7.13 5.32
N ASP A 298 -15.30 7.85 4.79
CA ASP A 298 -15.20 8.25 3.38
C ASP A 298 -14.25 7.37 2.56
N LEU A 299 -13.81 6.23 3.14
CA LEU A 299 -12.78 5.38 2.57
C LEU A 299 -13.25 3.97 2.25
N TRP A 300 -12.63 3.38 1.22
CA TRP A 300 -12.43 1.95 1.12
C TRP A 300 -11.29 1.50 2.03
N CYS A 301 -11.49 0.42 2.77
CA CYS A 301 -10.40 -0.31 3.41
C CYS A 301 -10.30 -1.73 2.85
N TRP A 302 -9.10 -2.25 2.81
CA TRP A 302 -8.87 -3.64 2.48
C TRP A 302 -8.70 -4.47 3.75
N ALA A 303 -9.52 -5.51 3.89
CA ALA A 303 -9.43 -6.49 4.97
C ALA A 303 -9.27 -7.90 4.40
N GLU A 304 -8.53 -8.72 5.09
CA GLU A 304 -8.35 -10.13 4.80
C GLU A 304 -8.05 -10.90 6.10
N SER A 305 -8.06 -12.21 6.03
CA SER A 305 -7.67 -13.11 7.12
C SER A 305 -7.23 -14.48 6.59
N GLN A 306 -6.49 -14.48 5.49
CA GLN A 306 -6.06 -15.70 4.79
C GLN A 306 -5.24 -16.64 5.66
N GLU A 307 -4.45 -16.13 6.62
CA GLU A 307 -3.67 -16.92 7.55
C GLU A 307 -4.55 -17.74 8.50
N SER A 308 -5.80 -17.32 8.68
CA SER A 308 -6.80 -18.05 9.46
C SER A 308 -7.58 -19.11 8.67
N THR A 309 -7.24 -19.34 7.39
CA THR A 309 -7.92 -20.34 6.55
C THR A 309 -7.95 -21.75 7.17
N PRO A 310 -6.89 -22.22 7.85
CA PRO A 310 -6.90 -23.54 8.46
C PRO A 310 -7.74 -23.70 9.73
N ILE A 311 -8.20 -22.61 10.36
CA ILE A 311 -9.09 -22.72 11.53
C ILE A 311 -10.55 -22.84 11.12
N SER A 312 -11.36 -23.48 11.98
CA SER A 312 -12.78 -23.67 11.71
C SER A 312 -13.55 -22.35 11.63
N PRO A 313 -14.70 -22.31 10.91
CA PRO A 313 -15.57 -21.13 10.91
C PRO A 313 -16.00 -20.68 12.31
N ALA A 314 -16.21 -21.61 13.24
CA ALA A 314 -16.56 -21.29 14.63
C ALA A 314 -15.42 -20.57 15.35
N LEU A 315 -14.18 -21.06 15.22
CA LEU A 315 -13.01 -20.38 15.78
C LEU A 315 -12.75 -19.03 15.11
N PHE A 316 -12.91 -18.94 13.79
CA PHE A 316 -12.84 -17.66 13.09
C PHE A 316 -13.83 -16.63 13.66
N ALA A 317 -15.08 -17.05 13.88
CA ALA A 317 -16.13 -16.21 14.46
C ALA A 317 -15.84 -15.79 15.91
N GLU A 318 -15.06 -16.58 16.64
CA GLU A 318 -14.66 -16.30 18.03
C GLU A 318 -13.40 -15.42 18.09
N VAL A 319 -12.33 -15.81 17.38
CA VAL A 319 -11.00 -15.23 17.60
C VAL A 319 -10.56 -14.19 16.57
N VAL A 320 -11.26 -14.05 15.42
CA VAL A 320 -10.89 -13.10 14.36
C VAL A 320 -11.98 -12.07 14.12
N LEU A 321 -13.20 -12.53 13.81
CA LEU A 321 -14.28 -11.66 13.34
C LEU A 321 -14.62 -10.50 14.30
N PRO A 322 -14.70 -10.67 15.64
CA PRO A 322 -15.06 -9.59 16.55
C PRO A 322 -14.03 -8.44 16.54
N TYR A 323 -12.75 -8.78 16.38
CA TYR A 323 -11.66 -7.83 16.31
C TYR A 323 -11.64 -7.09 14.99
N LEU A 324 -11.79 -7.83 13.90
CA LEU A 324 -11.85 -7.26 12.56
C LEU A 324 -13.01 -6.27 12.43
N LYS A 325 -14.19 -6.62 12.92
CA LYS A 325 -15.38 -5.75 12.91
C LYS A 325 -15.17 -4.42 13.62
N ARG A 326 -14.42 -4.38 14.70
CA ARG A 326 -14.14 -3.14 15.43
C ARG A 326 -13.38 -2.11 14.59
N VAL A 327 -12.60 -2.56 13.61
CA VAL A 327 -11.92 -1.68 12.66
C VAL A 327 -12.82 -1.40 11.46
N THR A 328 -13.41 -2.44 10.86
CA THR A 328 -14.23 -2.31 9.65
C THR A 328 -15.51 -1.53 9.86
N ASP A 329 -16.12 -1.56 11.06
CA ASP A 329 -17.32 -0.78 11.39
C ASP A 329 -17.07 0.74 11.43
N ARG A 330 -15.80 1.19 11.31
CA ARG A 330 -15.43 2.62 11.29
C ARG A 330 -15.18 3.18 9.89
N VAL A 331 -15.11 2.34 8.89
CA VAL A 331 -14.78 2.73 7.51
C VAL A 331 -16.02 2.70 6.63
N GLY A 332 -15.98 3.44 5.53
CA GLY A 332 -17.14 3.57 4.65
C GLY A 332 -17.48 2.29 3.91
N LEU A 333 -16.48 1.69 3.24
CA LEU A 333 -16.62 0.44 2.52
C LEU A 333 -15.43 -0.48 2.79
N VAL A 334 -15.66 -1.78 2.71
CA VAL A 334 -14.62 -2.79 2.91
C VAL A 334 -14.51 -3.69 1.70
N TYR A 335 -13.35 -3.73 1.09
CA TYR A 335 -12.96 -4.82 0.21
C TYR A 335 -12.46 -5.97 1.10
N TYR A 336 -13.20 -7.08 1.16
CA TYR A 336 -12.81 -8.22 1.98
C TYR A 336 -12.38 -9.39 1.11
N GLY A 337 -11.19 -9.89 1.37
CA GLY A 337 -10.64 -11.09 0.76
C GLY A 337 -9.26 -10.88 0.16
N CYS A 338 -8.56 -11.99 -0.05
CA CYS A 338 -7.31 -12.13 -0.76
C CYS A 338 -7.25 -13.56 -1.34
N CYS A 339 -6.64 -14.52 -0.61
CA CYS A 339 -6.44 -15.89 -1.06
C CYS A 339 -7.28 -16.92 -0.27
N GLU A 340 -8.15 -16.46 0.63
CA GLU A 340 -8.97 -17.33 1.47
C GLU A 340 -10.36 -17.63 0.87
N PRO A 341 -10.90 -18.87 1.08
CA PRO A 341 -12.27 -19.20 0.72
C PRO A 341 -13.25 -18.52 1.70
N GLN A 342 -14.27 -17.84 1.16
CA GLN A 342 -15.26 -17.11 1.96
C GLN A 342 -16.56 -17.90 2.19
N THR A 343 -16.81 -18.96 1.44
CA THR A 343 -18.10 -19.67 1.41
C THR A 343 -18.61 -20.05 2.80
N ASP A 344 -17.74 -20.55 3.66
CA ASP A 344 -18.12 -21.03 5.00
C ASP A 344 -18.08 -19.94 6.08
N ARG A 345 -17.69 -18.71 5.72
CA ARG A 345 -17.56 -17.56 6.63
C ARG A 345 -18.63 -16.50 6.45
N LEU A 346 -19.42 -16.61 5.38
CA LEU A 346 -20.51 -15.67 5.05
C LEU A 346 -21.85 -16.01 5.72
N GLN A 347 -21.88 -17.03 6.60
CA GLN A 347 -23.11 -17.48 7.27
C GLN A 347 -23.24 -16.82 8.65
#